data_16bd8b5c1418291f502b8454a6870b88
#
_entry.id   16bd8b5c1418291f502b8454a6870b88
#
_cell.length_a   1.000
_cell.length_b   1.000
_cell.length_c   1.000
_cell.angle_alpha   90.00
_cell.angle_beta   90.00
_cell.angle_gamma   90.00
#
_symmetry.space_group_name_H-M   'P 1'
#
loop_
_entity.id
_entity.type
_entity.pdbx_description
1 polymer ?
#
loop_
_entity_poly.entity_id
_entity_poly.type
_entity_poly.pdbx_seq_one_letter_code
_entity_poly.pdbx_strand_id
1 'polypeptide(L)'
;DADGNVTTSTKSVLYVNVTLKSYRDMISVYGFNSDQVEMLEQIMSPEFMGQLGYAGSGSGGGGGSPGVSSMTEDEINAILNEITDSRQKTVCSYALHRVGFPYSQDLRDSGNYYDCSSLAYYSWKDAGVDISYGGATTAAAEAQGLDEAGKTVSFDELQPGDLIFYSFTSNGRDRKS
;
A
#
# COMPACT_ATOMS: atom_id res chain seq x y z
N ASP A 1 -34.70 -43.59 -5.30
CA ASP A 1 -34.72 -44.67 -4.30
C ASP A 1 -35.75 -45.73 -4.69
N ALA A 2 -35.52 -47.00 -4.34
CA ALA A 2 -36.38 -48.10 -4.65
C ALA A 2 -37.83 -47.94 -4.05
N ASP A 3 -38.02 -47.00 -3.15
CA ASP A 3 -39.27 -46.71 -2.47
C ASP A 3 -40.05 -45.48 -3.02
N GLY A 4 -39.67 -44.98 -4.19
CA GLY A 4 -40.37 -43.89 -4.88
C GLY A 4 -40.36 -42.53 -4.17
N ASN A 5 -39.50 -42.31 -3.17
CA ASN A 5 -39.39 -41.06 -2.47
C ASN A 5 -38.53 -40.05 -3.26
N VAL A 6 -39.15 -38.96 -3.70
CA VAL A 6 -38.45 -37.87 -4.39
C VAL A 6 -37.82 -36.95 -3.34
N THR A 7 -36.52 -36.99 -3.24
CA THR A 7 -35.75 -36.04 -2.40
C THR A 7 -35.46 -34.78 -3.21
N THR A 8 -36.10 -33.68 -2.84
CA THR A 8 -35.81 -32.37 -3.44
C THR A 8 -34.69 -31.71 -2.65
N SER A 9 -33.52 -31.48 -3.28
CA SER A 9 -32.44 -30.68 -2.69
C SER A 9 -32.50 -29.27 -3.25
N THR A 10 -32.54 -28.28 -2.39
CA THR A 10 -32.44 -26.87 -2.77
C THR A 10 -31.00 -26.47 -2.77
N LYS A 11 -30.49 -25.99 -3.91
CA LYS A 11 -29.14 -25.50 -4.07
C LYS A 11 -29.17 -23.97 -4.11
N SER A 12 -28.57 -23.29 -3.13
CA SER A 12 -28.40 -21.85 -3.16
C SER A 12 -27.17 -21.53 -4.00
N VAL A 13 -27.32 -20.67 -5.00
CA VAL A 13 -26.23 -20.19 -5.84
C VAL A 13 -26.05 -18.71 -5.61
N LEU A 14 -24.85 -18.31 -5.19
CA LEU A 14 -24.46 -16.91 -5.05
C LEU A 14 -23.84 -16.46 -6.39
N TYR A 15 -24.44 -15.48 -7.02
CA TYR A 15 -23.86 -14.80 -8.17
C TYR A 15 -23.09 -13.57 -7.69
N VAL A 16 -21.79 -13.55 -7.92
CA VAL A 16 -20.95 -12.39 -7.62
C VAL A 16 -20.58 -11.71 -8.93
N ASN A 17 -21.06 -10.48 -9.13
CA ASN A 17 -20.66 -9.63 -10.24
C ASN A 17 -19.53 -8.72 -9.77
N VAL A 18 -18.34 -8.90 -10.33
CA VAL A 18 -17.18 -8.05 -10.08
C VAL A 18 -17.00 -7.10 -11.26
N THR A 19 -17.19 -5.81 -11.02
CA THR A 19 -16.93 -4.77 -12.01
C THR A 19 -15.65 -4.06 -11.64
N LEU A 20 -14.63 -4.14 -12.50
CA LEU A 20 -13.42 -3.36 -12.34
C LEU A 20 -13.70 -1.92 -12.76
N LYS A 21 -13.47 -0.97 -11.86
CA LYS A 21 -13.55 0.46 -12.14
C LYS A 21 -12.16 0.99 -12.46
N SER A 22 -12.07 1.90 -13.42
CA SER A 22 -10.86 2.66 -13.68
C SER A 22 -10.60 3.65 -12.53
N TYR A 23 -9.37 4.15 -12.41
CA TYR A 23 -9.08 5.23 -11.45
C TYR A 23 -9.92 6.48 -11.72
N ARG A 24 -10.27 6.76 -12.99
CA ARG A 24 -11.12 7.88 -13.37
C ARG A 24 -12.57 7.72 -12.92
N ASP A 25 -13.08 6.49 -12.95
CA ASP A 25 -14.41 6.19 -12.39
C ASP A 25 -14.43 6.45 -10.87
N MET A 26 -13.30 6.25 -10.19
CA MET A 26 -13.18 6.45 -8.76
C MET A 26 -13.16 7.95 -8.37
N ILE A 27 -12.71 8.84 -9.25
CA ILE A 27 -12.74 10.30 -9.03
C ILE A 27 -14.15 10.76 -8.64
N SER A 28 -15.15 10.33 -9.40
CA SER A 28 -16.56 10.70 -9.15
C SER A 28 -17.13 9.99 -7.92
N VAL A 29 -16.73 8.75 -7.67
CA VAL A 29 -17.20 7.95 -6.52
C VAL A 29 -16.72 8.54 -5.20
N TYR A 30 -15.48 9.03 -5.15
CA TYR A 30 -14.86 9.57 -3.94
C TYR A 30 -14.91 11.09 -3.83
N GLY A 31 -15.44 11.77 -4.85
CA GLY A 31 -15.60 13.22 -4.85
C GLY A 31 -14.27 13.98 -4.74
N PHE A 32 -13.26 13.55 -5.49
CA PHE A 32 -11.95 14.22 -5.47
C PHE A 32 -12.08 15.68 -5.92
N ASN A 33 -11.38 16.56 -5.23
CA ASN A 33 -11.24 17.95 -5.64
C ASN A 33 -10.25 18.07 -6.83
N SER A 34 -10.15 19.27 -7.41
CA SER A 34 -9.29 19.52 -8.59
C SER A 34 -7.83 19.15 -8.34
N ASP A 35 -7.29 19.49 -7.17
CA ASP A 35 -5.89 19.26 -6.86
C ASP A 35 -5.59 17.76 -6.68
N GLN A 36 -6.54 17.03 -6.09
CA GLN A 36 -6.47 15.56 -5.95
C GLN A 36 -6.59 14.85 -7.30
N VAL A 37 -7.42 15.38 -8.21
CA VAL A 37 -7.54 14.86 -9.58
C VAL A 37 -6.24 15.07 -10.33
N GLU A 38 -5.66 16.29 -10.26
CA GLU A 38 -4.39 16.60 -10.92
C GLU A 38 -3.26 15.69 -10.41
N MET A 39 -3.14 15.50 -9.10
CA MET A 39 -2.17 14.60 -8.50
C MET A 39 -2.39 13.15 -8.96
N LEU A 40 -3.64 12.69 -9.00
CA LEU A 40 -3.97 11.34 -9.45
C LEU A 40 -3.61 11.13 -10.92
N GLU A 41 -3.93 12.08 -11.78
CA GLU A 41 -3.58 12.04 -13.22
C GLU A 41 -2.04 12.03 -13.40
N GLN A 42 -1.30 12.79 -12.59
CA GLN A 42 0.15 12.78 -12.61
C GLN A 42 0.72 11.42 -12.18
N ILE A 43 0.23 10.84 -11.11
CA ILE A 43 0.64 9.51 -10.62
C ILE A 43 0.30 8.41 -11.64
N MET A 44 -0.86 8.52 -12.29
CA MET A 44 -1.32 7.54 -13.26
C MET A 44 -0.82 7.85 -14.70
N SER A 45 0.04 8.86 -14.86
CA SER A 45 0.61 9.18 -16.18
C SER A 45 1.52 8.04 -16.68
N PRO A 46 1.56 7.77 -17.99
CA PRO A 46 2.45 6.75 -18.56
C PRO A 46 3.92 6.97 -18.19
N GLU A 47 4.34 8.23 -18.10
CA GLU A 47 5.71 8.62 -17.75
C GLU A 47 6.04 8.22 -16.32
N PHE A 48 5.17 8.55 -15.35
CA PHE A 48 5.37 8.23 -13.95
C PHE A 48 5.24 6.72 -13.71
N MET A 49 4.23 6.09 -14.31
CA MET A 49 4.05 4.64 -14.25
C MET A 49 5.22 3.90 -14.91
N GLY A 50 5.79 4.45 -15.97
CA GLY A 50 6.99 3.92 -16.62
C GLY A 50 8.23 4.00 -15.72
N GLN A 51 8.40 5.10 -14.98
CA GLN A 51 9.47 5.25 -13.98
C GLN A 51 9.34 4.25 -12.82
N LEU A 52 8.10 3.91 -12.46
CA LEU A 52 7.82 2.88 -11.45
C LEU A 52 7.89 1.44 -12.01
N GLY A 53 8.26 1.28 -13.28
CA GLY A 53 8.34 -0.04 -13.93
C GLY A 53 6.99 -0.58 -14.40
N TYR A 54 5.90 0.19 -14.30
CA TYR A 54 4.61 -0.15 -14.88
C TYR A 54 4.55 0.29 -16.35
N ALA A 55 5.36 -0.30 -17.21
CA ALA A 55 5.26 -0.10 -18.66
C ALA A 55 3.95 -0.73 -19.12
N GLY A 56 3.02 0.11 -19.57
CA GLY A 56 1.65 -0.21 -19.85
C GLY A 56 1.44 -1.52 -20.59
N SER A 57 0.62 -2.36 -20.01
CA SER A 57 -0.16 -3.35 -20.73
C SER A 57 -1.62 -3.10 -20.38
N GLY A 58 -2.34 -2.53 -21.29
CA GLY A 58 -3.77 -2.52 -21.26
C GLY A 58 -4.30 -3.94 -21.32
N SER A 59 -5.39 -4.16 -20.60
CA SER A 59 -6.33 -5.27 -20.72
C SER A 59 -5.95 -6.58 -20.03
N GLY A 60 -6.68 -6.88 -18.97
CA GLY A 60 -7.16 -8.23 -18.68
C GLY A 60 -6.39 -9.04 -17.66
N GLY A 61 -6.96 -9.11 -16.48
CA GLY A 61 -7.14 -10.29 -15.66
C GLY A 61 -5.95 -11.20 -15.36
N GLY A 62 -5.60 -11.28 -14.10
CA GLY A 62 -4.80 -12.40 -13.62
C GLY A 62 -3.58 -11.95 -12.80
N GLY A 63 -3.66 -12.18 -11.51
CA GLY A 63 -2.66 -11.84 -10.51
C GLY A 63 -1.24 -12.27 -10.87
N GLY A 64 -0.45 -11.29 -11.16
CA GLY A 64 1.00 -11.31 -11.18
C GLY A 64 1.41 -9.86 -11.24
N SER A 65 2.08 -9.35 -10.21
CA SER A 65 2.69 -8.03 -10.29
C SER A 65 3.59 -8.02 -11.52
N PRO A 66 3.38 -7.07 -12.50
CA PRO A 66 4.36 -6.87 -13.54
C PRO A 66 5.66 -6.51 -12.82
N GLY A 67 6.73 -7.22 -13.11
CA GLY A 67 7.97 -7.12 -12.37
C GLY A 67 8.51 -5.70 -12.33
N VAL A 68 8.26 -5.00 -11.25
CA VAL A 68 9.11 -3.93 -10.81
C VAL A 68 10.44 -4.60 -10.52
N SER A 69 11.45 -4.32 -11.32
CA SER A 69 12.78 -4.84 -11.06
C SER A 69 13.24 -4.32 -9.70
N SER A 70 13.80 -5.20 -8.90
CA SER A 70 14.48 -4.79 -7.66
C SER A 70 15.50 -3.69 -7.99
N MET A 71 15.65 -2.75 -7.07
CA MET A 71 16.75 -1.78 -7.16
C MET A 71 18.09 -2.48 -7.02
N THR A 72 19.07 -2.00 -7.74
CA THR A 72 20.46 -2.45 -7.58
C THR A 72 21.08 -1.85 -6.29
N GLU A 73 22.09 -2.52 -5.75
CA GLU A 73 22.82 -2.02 -4.58
C GLU A 73 23.44 -0.62 -4.80
N ASP A 74 23.86 -0.32 -6.02
CA ASP A 74 24.42 0.99 -6.36
C ASP A 74 23.35 2.09 -6.31
N GLU A 75 22.14 1.82 -6.80
CA GLU A 75 21.01 2.75 -6.73
C GLU A 75 20.56 2.96 -5.27
N ILE A 76 20.45 1.90 -4.50
CA ILE A 76 20.12 1.96 -3.07
C ILE A 76 21.17 2.79 -2.32
N ASN A 77 22.46 2.48 -2.53
CA ASN A 77 23.55 3.19 -1.87
C ASN A 77 23.61 4.66 -2.27
N ALA A 78 23.30 5.01 -3.52
CA ALA A 78 23.22 6.40 -3.96
C ALA A 78 22.19 7.18 -3.14
N ILE A 79 21.00 6.63 -2.93
CA ILE A 79 19.96 7.25 -2.11
C ILE A 79 20.37 7.32 -0.63
N LEU A 80 20.87 6.21 -0.08
CA LEU A 80 21.21 6.12 1.33
C LEU A 80 22.39 7.04 1.73
N ASN A 81 23.27 7.37 0.80
CA ASN A 81 24.38 8.29 1.06
C ASN A 81 23.93 9.74 1.27
N GLU A 82 22.77 10.12 0.77
CA GLU A 82 22.17 11.43 1.02
C GLU A 82 21.54 11.54 2.43
N ILE A 83 21.31 10.41 3.09
CA ILE A 83 20.68 10.36 4.42
C ILE A 83 21.76 10.35 5.50
N THR A 84 21.77 11.37 6.35
CA THR A 84 22.79 11.53 7.40
C THR A 84 22.41 10.86 8.71
N ASP A 85 21.10 10.82 9.05
CA ASP A 85 20.62 10.17 10.26
C ASP A 85 20.64 8.64 10.10
N SER A 86 21.26 7.95 11.06
CA SER A 86 21.45 6.50 10.97
C SER A 86 20.15 5.71 11.06
N ARG A 87 19.17 6.20 11.81
CA ARG A 87 17.87 5.54 11.96
C ARG A 87 17.04 5.68 10.68
N GLN A 88 16.98 6.90 10.15
CA GLN A 88 16.33 7.16 8.87
C GLN A 88 16.96 6.32 7.74
N LYS A 89 18.29 6.24 7.74
CA LYS A 89 19.03 5.40 6.80
C LYS A 89 18.63 3.93 6.90
N THR A 90 18.48 3.38 8.11
CA THR A 90 18.04 2.00 8.33
C THR A 90 16.61 1.79 7.82
N VAL A 91 15.68 2.69 8.16
CA VAL A 91 14.28 2.63 7.68
C VAL A 91 14.21 2.62 6.16
N CYS A 92 14.88 3.59 5.53
CA CYS A 92 14.91 3.69 4.07
C CYS A 92 15.61 2.51 3.42
N SER A 93 16.71 2.01 3.99
CA SER A 93 17.40 0.83 3.50
C SER A 93 16.49 -0.39 3.49
N TYR A 94 15.77 -0.62 4.59
CA TYR A 94 14.83 -1.74 4.66
C TYR A 94 13.77 -1.66 3.55
N ALA A 95 13.17 -0.50 3.34
CA ALA A 95 12.14 -0.30 2.33
C ALA A 95 12.68 -0.45 0.90
N LEU A 96 13.84 0.17 0.59
CA LEU A 96 14.45 0.15 -0.74
C LEU A 96 14.83 -1.27 -1.20
N HIS A 97 15.35 -2.11 -0.30
CA HIS A 97 15.66 -3.52 -0.62
C HIS A 97 14.40 -4.38 -0.88
N ARG A 98 13.20 -3.83 -0.67
CA ARG A 98 11.93 -4.52 -0.92
C ARG A 98 11.16 -3.97 -2.11
N VAL A 99 11.77 -3.08 -2.86
CA VAL A 99 11.25 -2.66 -4.16
C VAL A 99 11.14 -3.89 -5.07
N GLY A 100 9.96 -4.10 -5.65
CA GLY A 100 9.66 -5.28 -6.47
C GLY A 100 9.05 -6.47 -5.70
N PHE A 101 8.99 -6.42 -4.39
CA PHE A 101 8.30 -7.46 -3.61
C PHE A 101 6.79 -7.40 -3.85
N PRO A 102 6.13 -8.56 -3.95
CA PRO A 102 4.70 -8.61 -4.25
C PRO A 102 3.85 -8.14 -3.07
N TYR A 103 2.74 -7.47 -3.40
CA TYR A 103 1.75 -7.03 -2.42
C TYR A 103 0.83 -8.19 -2.01
N SER A 104 0.65 -8.37 -0.70
CA SER A 104 -0.36 -9.28 -0.16
C SER A 104 -0.72 -8.89 1.28
N GLN A 105 -2.00 -8.77 1.57
CA GLN A 105 -2.49 -8.58 2.96
C GLN A 105 -2.44 -9.90 3.74
N ASP A 106 -2.71 -11.01 3.11
CA ASP A 106 -2.76 -12.32 3.78
C ASP A 106 -1.35 -12.83 4.14
N LEU A 107 -0.34 -12.50 3.33
CA LEU A 107 1.04 -12.97 3.50
C LEU A 107 1.98 -11.87 4.01
N ARG A 108 1.45 -10.74 4.46
CA ARG A 108 2.19 -9.54 4.86
C ARG A 108 3.27 -9.74 5.92
N ASP A 109 3.15 -10.78 6.72
CA ASP A 109 4.08 -11.10 7.81
C ASP A 109 5.08 -12.20 7.45
N SER A 110 5.10 -12.66 6.20
CA SER A 110 5.97 -13.74 5.73
C SER A 110 7.41 -13.31 5.43
N GLY A 111 7.67 -12.01 5.31
CA GLY A 111 8.95 -11.44 4.91
C GLY A 111 9.22 -11.43 3.40
N ASN A 112 8.33 -12.03 2.60
CA ASN A 112 8.41 -12.07 1.13
C ASN A 112 7.27 -11.30 0.45
N TYR A 113 6.28 -10.88 1.21
CA TYR A 113 5.12 -10.12 0.79
C TYR A 113 4.89 -9.00 1.79
N TYR A 114 4.44 -7.86 1.31
CA TYR A 114 4.10 -6.71 2.14
C TYR A 114 2.78 -6.11 1.67
N ASP A 115 2.06 -5.49 2.59
CA ASP A 115 1.08 -4.45 2.29
C ASP A 115 1.65 -3.10 2.71
N CYS A 116 0.90 -2.02 2.54
CA CYS A 116 1.37 -0.67 2.83
C CYS A 116 1.84 -0.50 4.29
N SER A 117 1.04 -0.95 5.23
CA SER A 117 1.34 -0.79 6.67
C SER A 117 2.39 -1.78 7.16
N SER A 118 2.41 -3.01 6.67
CA SER A 118 3.46 -3.95 7.08
C SER A 118 4.84 -3.53 6.59
N LEU A 119 4.96 -2.96 5.39
CA LEU A 119 6.23 -2.40 4.94
C LEU A 119 6.69 -1.26 5.84
N ALA A 120 5.80 -0.32 6.18
CA ALA A 120 6.10 0.77 7.11
C ALA A 120 6.50 0.23 8.49
N TYR A 121 5.71 -0.67 9.04
CA TYR A 121 5.96 -1.28 10.34
C TYR A 121 7.33 -1.97 10.41
N TYR A 122 7.62 -2.87 9.48
CA TYR A 122 8.88 -3.61 9.48
C TYR A 122 10.10 -2.74 9.20
N SER A 123 9.95 -1.68 8.39
CA SER A 123 11.04 -0.72 8.16
C SER A 123 11.43 0.02 9.44
N TRP A 124 10.47 0.48 10.23
CA TRP A 124 10.73 1.13 11.50
C TRP A 124 11.16 0.15 12.60
N LYS A 125 10.61 -1.05 12.60
CA LYS A 125 11.01 -2.13 13.51
C LYS A 125 12.47 -2.53 13.34
N ASP A 126 12.97 -2.59 12.10
CA ASP A 126 14.37 -2.85 11.80
C ASP A 126 15.29 -1.75 12.38
N ALA A 127 14.81 -0.52 12.41
CA ALA A 127 15.49 0.61 13.06
C ALA A 127 15.28 0.67 14.59
N GLY A 128 14.68 -0.37 15.18
CA GLY A 128 14.45 -0.49 16.61
C GLY A 128 13.27 0.32 17.16
N VAL A 129 12.34 0.73 16.30
CA VAL A 129 11.16 1.51 16.71
C VAL A 129 9.89 0.74 16.40
N ASP A 130 9.03 0.58 17.41
CA ASP A 130 7.69 -0.01 17.24
C ASP A 130 6.67 1.10 17.01
N ILE A 131 6.22 1.26 15.76
CA ILE A 131 5.21 2.25 15.37
C ILE A 131 3.77 1.75 15.55
N SER A 132 3.57 0.52 16.03
CA SER A 132 2.23 0.02 16.36
C SER A 132 1.70 0.55 17.69
N TYR A 133 2.60 1.04 18.56
CA TYR A 133 2.29 1.48 19.92
C TYR A 133 1.49 0.43 20.72
N GLY A 134 1.75 -0.84 20.44
CA GLY A 134 1.06 -1.97 21.09
C GLY A 134 -0.32 -2.28 20.50
N GLY A 135 -0.70 -1.59 19.42
CA GLY A 135 -1.92 -1.84 18.65
C GLY A 135 -1.70 -2.80 17.48
N ALA A 136 -2.67 -2.83 16.58
CA ALA A 136 -2.56 -3.58 15.33
C ALA A 136 -1.61 -2.87 14.35
N THR A 137 -0.88 -3.65 13.55
CA THR A 137 -0.01 -3.14 12.49
C THR A 137 -0.82 -2.82 11.23
N THR A 138 -1.82 -1.95 11.36
CA THR A 138 -2.63 -1.45 10.26
C THR A 138 -2.40 0.05 10.09
N ALA A 139 -2.51 0.56 8.88
CA ALA A 139 -2.27 1.97 8.60
C ALA A 139 -3.10 2.91 9.49
N ALA A 140 -4.35 2.54 9.81
CA ALA A 140 -5.20 3.34 10.69
C ALA A 140 -4.69 3.34 12.14
N ALA A 141 -4.27 2.18 12.67
CA ALA A 141 -3.76 2.08 14.04
C ALA A 141 -2.39 2.75 14.17
N GLU A 142 -1.50 2.58 13.19
CA GLU A 142 -0.19 3.23 13.15
C GLU A 142 -0.34 4.76 13.11
N ALA A 143 -1.21 5.28 12.22
CA ALA A 143 -1.48 6.71 12.15
C ALA A 143 -2.04 7.27 13.46
N GLN A 144 -2.98 6.54 14.10
CA GLN A 144 -3.53 6.95 15.38
C GLN A 144 -2.48 6.94 16.48
N GLY A 145 -1.69 5.88 16.59
CA GLY A 145 -0.64 5.76 17.60
C GLY A 145 0.44 6.83 17.47
N LEU A 146 0.84 7.14 16.24
CA LEU A 146 1.80 8.22 15.95
C LEU A 146 1.22 9.59 16.30
N ASP A 147 -0.05 9.86 16.00
CA ASP A 147 -0.73 11.11 16.33
C ASP A 147 -0.86 11.28 17.85
N GLU A 148 -1.33 10.25 18.56
CA GLU A 148 -1.45 10.26 20.03
C GLU A 148 -0.09 10.40 20.72
N ALA A 149 0.99 9.90 20.12
CA ALA A 149 2.35 10.06 20.59
C ALA A 149 2.99 11.41 20.21
N GLY A 150 2.27 12.32 19.56
CA GLY A 150 2.75 13.63 19.13
C GLY A 150 3.88 13.55 18.10
N LYS A 151 3.85 12.56 17.20
CA LYS A 151 4.84 12.32 16.14
C LYS A 151 4.43 12.86 14.78
N THR A 152 3.42 13.73 14.75
CA THR A 152 3.01 14.41 13.52
C THR A 152 3.94 15.58 13.23
N VAL A 153 4.30 15.73 11.96
CA VAL A 153 5.11 16.84 11.44
C VAL A 153 4.35 17.54 10.32
N SER A 154 4.69 18.79 10.05
CA SER A 154 4.17 19.49 8.89
C SER A 154 4.81 18.97 7.60
N PHE A 155 4.14 19.20 6.46
CA PHE A 155 4.62 18.69 5.18
C PHE A 155 6.01 19.27 4.79
N ASP A 156 6.30 20.49 5.20
CA ASP A 156 7.58 21.18 4.95
C ASP A 156 8.72 20.69 5.86
N GLU A 157 8.41 19.90 6.88
CA GLU A 157 9.38 19.31 7.80
C GLU A 157 9.65 17.82 7.55
N LEU A 158 9.06 17.28 6.48
CA LEU A 158 9.24 15.86 6.14
C LEU A 158 10.71 15.50 5.97
N GLN A 159 11.05 14.35 6.52
CA GLN A 159 12.38 13.76 6.48
C GLN A 159 12.34 12.36 5.85
N PRO A 160 13.45 11.85 5.32
CA PRO A 160 13.51 10.47 4.87
C PRO A 160 13.06 9.49 5.97
N GLY A 161 12.16 8.57 5.61
CA GLY A 161 11.57 7.60 6.54
C GLY A 161 10.25 8.03 7.16
N ASP A 162 9.84 9.29 7.05
CA ASP A 162 8.52 9.72 7.49
C ASP A 162 7.41 9.06 6.70
N LEU A 163 6.27 8.85 7.35
CA LEU A 163 5.12 8.16 6.77
C LEU A 163 4.02 9.16 6.41
N ILE A 164 3.47 9.00 5.22
CA ILE A 164 2.33 9.79 4.76
C ILE A 164 1.09 8.92 4.80
N PHE A 165 0.09 9.34 5.58
CA PHE A 165 -1.18 8.65 5.70
C PHE A 165 -2.28 9.40 4.95
N TYR A 166 -2.96 8.70 4.06
CA TYR A 166 -4.09 9.22 3.30
C TYR A 166 -5.41 8.89 3.99
N SER A 167 -6.31 9.86 4.08
CA SER A 167 -7.68 9.63 4.54
C SER A 167 -8.64 9.90 3.38
N PHE A 168 -9.47 8.90 3.06
CA PHE A 168 -10.48 9.01 2.02
C PHE A 168 -11.85 9.43 2.57
N THR A 169 -11.95 9.59 3.89
CA THR A 169 -13.20 9.99 4.55
C THR A 169 -12.98 11.23 5.40
N SER A 170 -13.99 12.09 5.46
CA SER A 170 -13.95 13.31 6.27
C SER A 170 -13.85 13.06 7.77
N ASN A 171 -14.05 11.83 8.23
CA ASN A 171 -13.95 11.43 9.63
C ASN A 171 -12.55 10.89 10.03
N GLY A 172 -11.61 10.84 9.12
CA GLY A 172 -10.22 10.42 9.38
C GLY A 172 -10.04 8.94 9.79
N ARG A 173 -11.09 8.10 9.68
CA ARG A 173 -11.04 6.70 10.14
C ARG A 173 -10.41 5.74 9.13
N ASP A 174 -10.41 6.10 7.85
CA ASP A 174 -9.82 5.28 6.78
C ASP A 174 -8.47 5.87 6.36
N ARG A 175 -7.50 5.81 7.24
CA ARG A 175 -6.12 6.20 6.93
C ARG A 175 -5.40 5.01 6.31
N LYS A 176 -4.82 5.22 5.14
CA LYS A 176 -3.93 4.26 4.48
C LYS A 176 -2.56 4.90 4.34
N SER A 177 -1.54 4.15 4.68
CA SER A 177 -0.13 4.52 4.48
C SER A 177 0.32 4.24 3.06
#